data_d686a5ab3c0a191acd6ae7241f9729c8
#
_entry.id   d686a5ab3c0a191acd6ae7241f9729c8
#
_cell.length_a   1.000
_cell.length_b   1.000
_cell.length_c   1.000
_cell.angle_alpha   90.00
_cell.angle_beta   90.00
_cell.angle_gamma   90.00
#
_symmetry.space_group_name_H-M   'P 1'
#
loop_
_entity.id
_entity.type
_entity.pdbx_description
1 polymer ?
#
loop_
_entity_poly.entity_id
_entity_poly.type
_entity_poly.pdbx_seq_one_letter_code
_entity_poly.pdbx_strand_id
1 'polypeptide(L)'
;MEKTTRTRPSRIGFFGGSFDPIHLGHLSLAEQAISMANLDTLLLCPAFHAPLRSEKPFFSPETRLKILEHIAKVTPNIEVCRLEIEKQKTCFTYNTITEIQSQYPESEIMVLLGADQFEHLTRWKFNLELVQICQFLVFSRSKVEITPPNIPGLSYQLMQNDLLNYSSTEIRNRIKTGQNFKHMLPQATHSFIN
;
A
#
# COMPACT_ATOMS: atom_id res chain seq x y z
N MET A 1 25.85 -3.88 -25.33
CA MET A 1 24.66 -3.61 -24.47
C MET A 1 24.99 -4.20 -23.10
N GLU A 2 25.47 -3.39 -22.17
CA GLU A 2 25.69 -3.83 -20.79
C GLU A 2 24.36 -4.16 -20.14
N LYS A 3 24.20 -5.40 -19.71
CA LYS A 3 23.12 -5.80 -18.80
C LYS A 3 23.43 -5.09 -17.47
N THR A 4 22.75 -4.01 -17.20
CA THR A 4 22.70 -3.43 -15.87
C THR A 4 22.17 -4.51 -14.93
N THR A 5 23.04 -5.16 -14.20
CA THR A 5 22.68 -6.05 -13.09
C THR A 5 21.97 -5.15 -12.06
N ARG A 6 20.63 -5.13 -12.07
CA ARG A 6 19.87 -4.54 -10.97
C ARG A 6 20.30 -5.27 -9.70
N THR A 7 21.03 -4.56 -8.85
CA THR A 7 21.30 -5.05 -7.48
C THR A 7 19.96 -5.33 -6.82
N ARG A 8 19.86 -6.43 -6.07
CA ARG A 8 18.65 -6.74 -5.31
C ARG A 8 18.38 -5.59 -4.33
N PRO A 9 17.11 -5.14 -4.19
CA PRO A 9 16.79 -4.08 -3.26
C PRO A 9 17.14 -4.51 -1.83
N SER A 10 17.75 -3.62 -1.06
CA SER A 10 18.06 -3.86 0.35
C SER A 10 16.91 -3.43 1.27
N ARG A 11 16.12 -2.42 0.85
CA ARG A 11 14.97 -1.89 1.60
C ARG A 11 13.74 -1.85 0.73
N ILE A 12 12.74 -2.63 1.11
CA ILE A 12 11.48 -2.79 0.36
C ILE A 12 10.32 -2.22 1.17
N GLY A 13 9.62 -1.23 0.61
CA GLY A 13 8.34 -0.79 1.12
C GLY A 13 7.22 -1.72 0.63
N PHE A 14 6.30 -2.08 1.52
CA PHE A 14 5.06 -2.79 1.18
C PHE A 14 3.86 -1.91 1.50
N PHE A 15 3.10 -1.56 0.51
CA PHE A 15 1.87 -0.80 0.67
C PHE A 15 0.68 -1.64 0.19
N GLY A 16 0.08 -2.35 1.14
CA GLY A 16 -1.14 -3.14 0.92
C GLY A 16 -2.39 -2.28 1.00
N GLY A 17 -3.36 -2.54 0.14
CA GLY A 17 -4.62 -1.82 0.17
C GLY A 17 -5.62 -2.29 -0.86
N SER A 18 -6.88 -1.89 -0.70
CA SER A 18 -7.90 -2.17 -1.72
C SER A 18 -7.64 -1.42 -3.02
N PHE A 19 -7.08 -0.18 -2.94
CA PHE A 19 -6.87 0.72 -4.08
C PHE A 19 -8.09 0.78 -5.01
N ASP A 20 -9.23 1.18 -4.46
CA ASP A 20 -10.55 1.06 -5.08
C ASP A 20 -11.27 2.43 -5.23
N PRO A 21 -10.72 3.35 -6.08
CA PRO A 21 -9.45 3.26 -6.78
C PRO A 21 -8.27 3.81 -5.96
N ILE A 22 -7.04 3.65 -6.46
CA ILE A 22 -5.88 4.44 -6.01
C ILE A 22 -6.13 5.92 -6.32
N HIS A 23 -5.62 6.82 -5.47
CA HIS A 23 -5.77 8.27 -5.62
C HIS A 23 -4.48 9.00 -5.25
N LEU A 24 -4.43 10.31 -5.52
CA LEU A 24 -3.25 11.15 -5.26
C LEU A 24 -2.75 11.06 -3.81
N GLY A 25 -3.65 10.89 -2.83
CA GLY A 25 -3.25 10.69 -1.44
C GLY A 25 -2.44 9.41 -1.22
N HIS A 26 -2.80 8.29 -1.88
CA HIS A 26 -2.00 7.05 -1.80
C HIS A 26 -0.64 7.24 -2.49
N LEU A 27 -0.62 7.87 -3.67
CA LEU A 27 0.62 8.06 -4.42
C LEU A 27 1.58 8.98 -3.66
N SER A 28 1.09 10.08 -3.10
CA SER A 28 1.88 10.98 -2.28
C SER A 28 2.50 10.28 -1.07
N LEU A 29 1.73 9.43 -0.36
CA LEU A 29 2.27 8.64 0.75
C LEU A 29 3.35 7.65 0.28
N ALA A 30 3.15 7.02 -0.88
CA ALA A 30 4.14 6.11 -1.45
C ALA A 30 5.47 6.84 -1.78
N GLU A 31 5.39 8.00 -2.44
CA GLU A 31 6.56 8.82 -2.79
C GLU A 31 7.28 9.35 -1.54
N GLN A 32 6.53 9.81 -0.54
CA GLN A 32 7.09 10.25 0.74
C GLN A 32 7.79 9.10 1.47
N ALA A 33 7.20 7.90 1.49
CA ALA A 33 7.82 6.72 2.10
C ALA A 33 9.14 6.36 1.41
N ILE A 34 9.17 6.36 0.07
CA ILE A 34 10.39 6.08 -0.71
C ILE A 34 11.50 7.04 -0.30
N SER A 35 11.21 8.34 -0.27
CA SER A 35 12.19 9.37 0.06
C SER A 35 12.64 9.34 1.53
N MET A 36 11.67 9.31 2.47
CA MET A 36 11.96 9.47 3.90
C MET A 36 12.57 8.22 4.54
N ALA A 37 12.19 7.02 4.06
CA ALA A 37 12.72 5.77 4.57
C ALA A 37 13.83 5.18 3.68
N ASN A 38 14.29 5.91 2.64
CA ASN A 38 15.30 5.47 1.67
C ASN A 38 14.99 4.08 1.12
N LEU A 39 13.77 3.89 0.61
CA LEU A 39 13.37 2.62 0.02
C LEU A 39 13.96 2.48 -1.39
N ASP A 40 14.56 1.33 -1.69
CA ASP A 40 15.02 1.01 -3.04
C ASP A 40 13.83 0.75 -3.98
N THR A 41 12.79 0.12 -3.46
CA THR A 41 11.52 -0.12 -4.17
C THR A 41 10.34 -0.12 -3.20
N LEU A 42 9.18 0.25 -3.69
CA LEU A 42 7.91 0.17 -2.98
C LEU A 42 6.92 -0.68 -3.77
N LEU A 43 6.44 -1.73 -3.14
CA LEU A 43 5.47 -2.67 -3.70
C LEU A 43 4.04 -2.21 -3.38
N LEU A 44 3.28 -1.77 -4.39
CA LEU A 44 1.84 -1.58 -4.27
C LEU A 44 1.15 -2.93 -4.41
N CYS A 45 0.52 -3.41 -3.34
CA CYS A 45 -0.15 -4.72 -3.32
C CYS A 45 -1.67 -4.56 -3.24
N PRO A 46 -2.40 -4.69 -4.37
CA PRO A 46 -3.85 -4.62 -4.36
C PRO A 46 -4.43 -5.89 -3.72
N ALA A 47 -5.22 -5.72 -2.66
CA ALA A 47 -5.94 -6.84 -2.05
C ALA A 47 -7.00 -7.40 -3.03
N PHE A 48 -7.08 -8.72 -3.17
CA PHE A 48 -8.20 -9.33 -3.88
C PHE A 48 -9.52 -8.98 -3.18
N HIS A 49 -9.58 -9.28 -1.87
CA HIS A 49 -10.62 -8.85 -0.95
C HIS A 49 -9.98 -8.57 0.42
N ALA A 50 -10.16 -7.37 0.94
CA ALA A 50 -9.56 -7.00 2.23
C ALA A 50 -10.24 -7.75 3.39
N PRO A 51 -9.50 -8.40 4.31
CA PRO A 51 -10.06 -9.27 5.35
C PRO A 51 -11.08 -8.60 6.27
N LEU A 52 -10.92 -7.29 6.51
CA LEU A 52 -11.77 -6.52 7.41
C LEU A 52 -12.91 -5.76 6.69
N ARG A 53 -13.13 -6.02 5.41
CA ARG A 53 -14.23 -5.43 4.63
C ARG A 53 -15.26 -6.47 4.27
N SER A 54 -16.53 -6.16 4.56
CA SER A 54 -17.70 -6.98 4.17
C SER A 54 -18.10 -6.78 2.72
N GLU A 55 -17.91 -5.57 2.19
CA GLU A 55 -18.34 -5.19 0.84
C GLU A 55 -17.29 -5.54 -0.22
N LYS A 56 -17.76 -5.97 -1.39
CA LYS A 56 -16.90 -6.14 -2.56
C LYS A 56 -16.37 -4.78 -3.03
N PRO A 57 -15.12 -4.73 -3.56
CA PRO A 57 -14.60 -3.54 -4.20
C PRO A 57 -15.50 -3.06 -5.36
N PHE A 58 -15.54 -1.77 -5.61
CA PHE A 58 -16.28 -1.14 -6.69
C PHE A 58 -15.69 -1.50 -8.07
N PHE A 59 -14.36 -1.44 -8.16
CA PHE A 59 -13.62 -1.89 -9.35
C PHE A 59 -13.19 -3.34 -9.21
N SER A 60 -13.23 -4.08 -10.32
CA SER A 60 -12.75 -5.46 -10.33
C SER A 60 -11.27 -5.56 -9.93
N PRO A 61 -10.82 -6.72 -9.41
CA PRO A 61 -9.40 -6.93 -9.10
C PRO A 61 -8.49 -6.64 -10.28
N GLU A 62 -8.89 -7.06 -11.50
CA GLU A 62 -8.13 -6.87 -12.75
C GLU A 62 -8.03 -5.40 -13.13
N THR A 63 -9.10 -4.63 -12.97
CA THR A 63 -9.11 -3.18 -13.24
C THR A 63 -8.17 -2.46 -12.28
N ARG A 64 -8.24 -2.76 -10.98
CA ARG A 64 -7.38 -2.16 -9.96
C ARG A 64 -5.91 -2.49 -10.22
N LEU A 65 -5.62 -3.75 -10.58
CA LEU A 65 -4.27 -4.18 -10.94
C LEU A 65 -3.72 -3.40 -12.16
N LYS A 66 -4.49 -3.33 -13.25
CA LYS A 66 -4.10 -2.58 -14.46
C LYS A 66 -3.79 -1.11 -14.18
N ILE A 67 -4.60 -0.47 -13.34
CA ILE A 67 -4.38 0.91 -12.92
C ILE A 67 -3.04 1.06 -12.18
N LEU A 68 -2.75 0.17 -11.22
CA LEU A 68 -1.49 0.20 -10.46
C LEU A 68 -0.29 -0.07 -11.35
N GLU A 69 -0.39 -1.02 -12.29
CA GLU A 69 0.66 -1.31 -13.26
C GLU A 69 0.98 -0.11 -14.16
N HIS A 70 -0.05 0.66 -14.51
CA HIS A 70 0.16 1.86 -15.31
C HIS A 70 0.86 2.96 -14.50
N ILE A 71 0.52 3.13 -13.23
CA ILE A 71 1.22 4.04 -12.31
C ILE A 71 2.68 3.62 -12.14
N ALA A 72 2.94 2.34 -11.89
CA ALA A 72 4.30 1.84 -11.69
C ALA A 72 5.21 2.05 -12.91
N LYS A 73 4.66 2.08 -14.13
CA LYS A 73 5.43 2.36 -15.36
C LYS A 73 5.94 3.81 -15.44
N VAL A 74 5.25 4.74 -14.80
CA VAL A 74 5.54 6.18 -14.90
C VAL A 74 6.07 6.77 -13.60
N THR A 75 6.11 6.00 -12.52
CA THR A 75 6.59 6.44 -11.20
C THR A 75 7.82 5.63 -10.82
N PRO A 76 8.99 6.26 -10.66
CA PRO A 76 10.22 5.58 -10.25
C PRO A 76 10.06 4.86 -8.90
N ASN A 77 10.78 3.77 -8.73
CA ASN A 77 10.87 2.99 -7.50
C ASN A 77 9.51 2.43 -6.99
N ILE A 78 8.47 2.44 -7.82
CA ILE A 78 7.19 1.78 -7.55
C ILE A 78 7.06 0.55 -8.43
N GLU A 79 6.74 -0.58 -7.82
CA GLU A 79 6.42 -1.84 -8.47
C GLU A 79 5.07 -2.37 -7.98
N VAL A 80 4.48 -3.33 -8.70
CA VAL A 80 3.19 -3.92 -8.30
C VAL A 80 3.39 -5.35 -7.83
N CYS A 81 2.97 -5.62 -6.60
CA CYS A 81 2.87 -6.97 -6.06
C CYS A 81 1.52 -7.58 -6.47
N ARG A 82 1.54 -8.59 -7.33
CA ARG A 82 0.34 -9.24 -7.86
C ARG A 82 -0.19 -10.38 -6.99
N LEU A 83 0.56 -10.79 -5.97
CA LEU A 83 0.36 -12.03 -5.20
C LEU A 83 -1.08 -12.25 -4.73
N GLU A 84 -1.73 -11.22 -4.20
CA GLU A 84 -3.08 -11.36 -3.65
C GLU A 84 -4.15 -11.46 -4.75
N ILE A 85 -3.96 -10.75 -5.87
CA ILE A 85 -4.86 -10.84 -7.03
C ILE A 85 -4.73 -12.21 -7.71
N GLU A 86 -3.52 -12.72 -7.89
CA GLU A 86 -3.25 -14.03 -8.52
C GLU A 86 -3.79 -15.18 -7.68
N LYS A 87 -3.74 -15.07 -6.36
CA LYS A 87 -4.32 -16.06 -5.45
C LYS A 87 -5.86 -16.11 -5.46
N GLN A 88 -6.52 -15.07 -5.95
CA GLN A 88 -7.98 -14.94 -6.05
C GLN A 88 -8.73 -15.24 -4.74
N LYS A 89 -8.11 -14.92 -3.61
CA LYS A 89 -8.69 -15.13 -2.26
C LYS A 89 -8.24 -14.04 -1.30
N THR A 90 -8.94 -13.94 -0.18
CA THR A 90 -8.54 -13.08 0.93
C THR A 90 -7.17 -13.52 1.46
N CYS A 91 -6.20 -12.61 1.47
CA CYS A 91 -4.87 -12.84 2.02
C CYS A 91 -4.70 -12.02 3.31
N PHE A 92 -3.86 -12.53 4.21
CA PHE A 92 -3.42 -11.78 5.39
C PHE A 92 -2.02 -11.26 5.14
N THR A 93 -1.74 -10.05 5.62
CA THR A 93 -0.46 -9.35 5.38
C THR A 93 0.75 -10.20 5.73
N TYR A 94 0.69 -10.95 6.84
CA TYR A 94 1.77 -11.86 7.22
C TYR A 94 2.13 -12.85 6.11
N ASN A 95 1.14 -13.51 5.50
CA ASN A 95 1.39 -14.48 4.44
C ASN A 95 1.99 -13.83 3.19
N THR A 96 1.53 -12.63 2.84
CA THR A 96 2.05 -11.89 1.70
C THR A 96 3.49 -11.42 1.95
N ILE A 97 3.79 -10.91 3.14
CA ILE A 97 5.15 -10.49 3.53
C ILE A 97 6.10 -11.69 3.57
N THR A 98 5.69 -12.84 4.12
CA THR A 98 6.51 -14.06 4.14
C THR A 98 6.90 -14.50 2.73
N GLU A 99 5.99 -14.38 1.77
CA GLU A 99 6.27 -14.73 0.37
C GLU A 99 7.21 -13.71 -0.29
N ILE A 100 7.04 -12.43 -0.02
CA ILE A 100 7.97 -11.39 -0.46
C ILE A 100 9.37 -11.63 0.16
N GLN A 101 9.45 -11.93 1.45
CA GLN A 101 10.71 -12.23 2.13
C GLN A 101 11.42 -13.43 1.51
N SER A 102 10.69 -14.46 1.06
CA SER A 102 11.29 -15.62 0.36
C SER A 102 11.90 -15.25 -0.99
N GLN A 103 11.36 -14.23 -1.68
CA GLN A 103 11.90 -13.72 -2.94
C GLN A 103 13.09 -12.77 -2.73
N TYR A 104 13.12 -12.09 -1.58
CA TYR A 104 14.12 -11.09 -1.20
C TYR A 104 14.66 -11.36 0.23
N PRO A 105 15.38 -12.47 0.44
CA PRO A 105 15.74 -12.93 1.79
C PRO A 105 16.66 -11.98 2.57
N GLU A 106 17.44 -11.16 1.87
CA GLU A 106 18.39 -10.19 2.47
C GLU A 106 17.77 -8.79 2.64
N SER A 107 16.51 -8.58 2.24
CA SER A 107 15.89 -7.25 2.26
C SER A 107 15.18 -6.98 3.58
N GLU A 108 15.31 -5.75 4.08
CA GLU A 108 14.44 -5.21 5.11
C GLU A 108 13.06 -4.88 4.51
N ILE A 109 11.99 -5.40 5.09
CA ILE A 109 10.64 -5.10 4.64
C ILE A 109 9.99 -4.09 5.59
N MET A 110 9.47 -3.01 5.02
CA MET A 110 8.77 -1.95 5.73
C MET A 110 7.32 -1.87 5.26
N VAL A 111 6.38 -2.14 6.16
CA VAL A 111 4.94 -2.12 5.88
C VAL A 111 4.39 -0.72 6.13
N LEU A 112 3.79 -0.11 5.09
CA LEU A 112 3.17 1.21 5.18
C LEU A 112 1.74 1.09 5.70
N LEU A 113 1.44 1.83 6.77
CA LEU A 113 0.11 1.87 7.40
C LEU A 113 -0.34 3.30 7.68
N GLY A 114 -1.64 3.54 7.59
CA GLY A 114 -2.25 4.69 8.26
C GLY A 114 -2.33 4.47 9.78
N ALA A 115 -2.31 5.55 10.55
CA ALA A 115 -2.39 5.51 12.02
C ALA A 115 -3.59 4.71 12.52
N ASP A 116 -4.75 4.85 11.86
CA ASP A 116 -5.98 4.12 12.17
C ASP A 116 -5.81 2.60 12.07
N GLN A 117 -5.06 2.11 11.11
CA GLN A 117 -4.74 0.68 10.98
C GLN A 117 -3.67 0.24 11.96
N PHE A 118 -2.69 1.11 12.23
CA PHE A 118 -1.62 0.84 13.19
C PHE A 118 -2.15 0.65 14.61
N GLU A 119 -3.01 1.54 15.09
CA GLU A 119 -3.62 1.43 16.43
C GLU A 119 -4.45 0.15 16.59
N HIS A 120 -4.96 -0.40 15.48
CA HIS A 120 -5.74 -1.63 15.46
C HIS A 120 -4.95 -2.87 15.00
N LEU A 121 -3.63 -2.80 14.97
CA LEU A 121 -2.76 -3.89 14.50
C LEU A 121 -2.96 -5.19 15.31
N THR A 122 -3.36 -5.09 16.59
CA THR A 122 -3.71 -6.25 17.42
C THR A 122 -4.86 -7.10 16.88
N ARG A 123 -5.72 -6.52 16.01
CA ARG A 123 -6.83 -7.24 15.34
C ARG A 123 -6.39 -7.98 14.08
N TRP A 124 -5.16 -7.75 13.63
CA TRP A 124 -4.65 -8.41 12.44
C TRP A 124 -4.30 -9.85 12.76
N LYS A 125 -4.69 -10.76 11.89
CA LYS A 125 -4.32 -12.16 12.01
C LYS A 125 -2.82 -12.32 11.84
N PHE A 126 -2.19 -13.11 12.70
CA PHE A 126 -0.73 -13.30 12.74
C PHE A 126 0.05 -12.01 13.06
N ASN A 127 -0.50 -11.11 13.87
CA ASN A 127 0.19 -9.87 14.21
C ASN A 127 1.51 -10.10 14.97
N LEU A 128 1.56 -11.11 15.87
CA LEU A 128 2.76 -11.45 16.63
C LEU A 128 3.89 -11.95 15.74
N GLU A 129 3.57 -12.75 14.73
CA GLU A 129 4.52 -13.27 13.75
C GLU A 129 4.92 -12.17 12.75
N LEU A 130 3.98 -11.32 12.35
CA LEU A 130 4.22 -10.23 11.39
C LEU A 130 5.25 -9.24 11.92
N VAL A 131 5.15 -8.82 13.19
CA VAL A 131 6.07 -7.85 13.79
C VAL A 131 7.51 -8.36 13.92
N GLN A 132 7.73 -9.69 13.81
CA GLN A 132 9.06 -10.27 13.83
C GLN A 132 9.79 -10.22 12.47
N ILE A 133 9.05 -10.01 11.38
CA ILE A 133 9.58 -10.11 10.01
C ILE A 133 9.53 -8.80 9.24
N CYS A 134 8.99 -7.73 9.81
CA CYS A 134 8.94 -6.43 9.16
C CYS A 134 8.94 -5.28 10.18
N GLN A 135 9.23 -4.07 9.70
CA GLN A 135 9.02 -2.81 10.39
C GLN A 135 7.79 -2.11 9.84
N PHE A 136 7.25 -1.14 10.59
CA PHE A 136 6.10 -0.36 10.14
C PHE A 136 6.44 1.11 9.92
N LEU A 137 6.05 1.65 8.77
CA LEU A 137 6.05 3.09 8.49
C LEU A 137 4.63 3.61 8.70
N VAL A 138 4.42 4.40 9.74
CA VAL A 138 3.10 4.83 10.18
C VAL A 138 2.84 6.27 9.76
N PHE A 139 1.85 6.46 8.91
CA PHE A 139 1.44 7.76 8.39
C PHE A 139 0.21 8.26 9.12
N SER A 140 0.29 9.49 9.63
CA SER A 140 -0.84 10.13 10.31
C SER A 140 -1.70 10.90 9.32
N ARG A 141 -3.02 10.89 9.54
CA ARG A 141 -3.99 11.77 8.83
C ARG A 141 -4.29 13.05 9.60
N SER A 142 -3.72 13.22 10.76
CA SER A 142 -3.95 14.38 11.64
C SER A 142 -2.77 14.57 12.59
N LYS A 143 -2.70 15.73 13.24
CA LYS A 143 -1.73 15.99 14.30
C LYS A 143 -2.10 15.32 15.65
N VAL A 144 -2.99 14.34 15.63
CA VAL A 144 -3.40 13.59 16.82
C VAL A 144 -2.28 12.66 17.23
N GLU A 145 -2.06 12.55 18.52
CA GLU A 145 -1.11 11.62 19.11
C GLU A 145 -1.53 10.16 18.77
N ILE A 146 -0.59 9.40 18.22
CA ILE A 146 -0.81 8.00 17.85
C ILE A 146 -0.44 7.14 19.04
N THR A 147 -1.38 6.31 19.48
CA THR A 147 -1.14 5.34 20.54
C THR A 147 -0.65 4.02 19.93
N PRO A 148 0.62 3.66 20.10
CA PRO A 148 1.13 2.40 19.55
C PRO A 148 0.48 1.20 20.25
N PRO A 149 0.12 0.14 19.51
CA PRO A 149 -0.42 -1.07 20.09
C PRO A 149 0.64 -1.79 20.93
N ASN A 150 0.22 -2.38 22.03
CA ASN A 150 1.10 -3.17 22.90
C ASN A 150 1.32 -4.57 22.28
N ILE A 151 2.30 -4.68 21.39
CA ILE A 151 2.71 -5.94 20.75
C ILE A 151 4.21 -6.15 20.99
N PRO A 152 4.62 -7.24 21.64
CA PRO A 152 6.04 -7.53 21.87
C PRO A 152 6.83 -7.63 20.56
N GLY A 153 7.96 -6.91 20.47
CA GLY A 153 8.83 -6.91 19.29
C GLY A 153 8.39 -5.94 18.19
N LEU A 154 7.34 -5.15 18.40
CA LEU A 154 6.87 -4.15 17.43
C LEU A 154 7.95 -3.09 17.15
N SER A 155 8.38 -3.00 15.90
CA SER A 155 9.28 -1.94 15.40
C SER A 155 8.52 -1.03 14.43
N TYR A 156 8.55 0.28 14.68
CA TYR A 156 7.85 1.24 13.84
C TYR A 156 8.54 2.61 13.80
N GLN A 157 8.23 3.38 12.77
CA GLN A 157 8.63 4.77 12.61
C GLN A 157 7.39 5.61 12.29
N LEU A 158 7.18 6.67 13.08
CA LEU A 158 6.15 7.68 12.77
C LEU A 158 6.68 8.62 11.70
N MET A 159 5.92 8.73 10.61
CA MET A 159 6.29 9.55 9.46
C MET A 159 5.66 10.94 9.59
N GLN A 160 6.50 11.98 9.46
CA GLN A 160 6.02 13.37 9.33
C GLN A 160 5.65 13.63 7.88
N ASN A 161 4.42 13.29 7.52
CA ASN A 161 3.96 13.32 6.15
C ASN A 161 3.01 14.48 5.86
N ASP A 162 3.08 14.97 4.63
CA ASP A 162 2.08 15.87 4.08
C ASP A 162 0.81 15.09 3.72
N LEU A 163 -0.34 15.69 4.02
CA LEU A 163 -1.63 15.06 3.79
C LEU A 163 -2.33 15.63 2.57
N LEU A 164 -2.75 14.74 1.69
CA LEU A 164 -3.78 15.01 0.70
C LEU A 164 -5.09 14.35 1.16
N ASN A 165 -6.08 15.18 1.50
CA ASN A 165 -7.38 14.73 2.00
C ASN A 165 -8.26 14.16 0.89
N TYR A 166 -7.81 13.09 0.25
CA TYR A 166 -8.61 12.34 -0.72
C TYR A 166 -8.97 10.97 -0.15
N SER A 167 -10.15 10.46 -0.51
CA SER A 167 -10.54 9.10 -0.14
C SER A 167 -11.18 8.36 -1.31
N SER A 168 -10.88 7.05 -1.41
CA SER A 168 -11.52 6.19 -2.41
C SER A 168 -13.04 6.19 -2.27
N THR A 169 -13.57 6.30 -1.06
CA THR A 169 -15.02 6.36 -0.80
C THR A 169 -15.65 7.60 -1.42
N GLU A 170 -15.03 8.76 -1.24
CA GLU A 170 -15.49 9.99 -1.87
C GLU A 170 -15.45 9.90 -3.40
N ILE A 171 -14.35 9.37 -3.96
CA ILE A 171 -14.21 9.20 -5.40
C ILE A 171 -15.34 8.30 -5.94
N ARG A 172 -15.60 7.16 -5.31
CA ARG A 172 -16.70 6.26 -5.72
C ARG A 172 -18.07 6.92 -5.62
N ASN A 173 -18.32 7.73 -4.61
CA ASN A 173 -19.56 8.48 -4.48
C ASN A 173 -19.70 9.51 -5.61
N ARG A 174 -18.63 10.24 -5.94
CA ARG A 174 -18.62 11.20 -7.05
C ARG A 174 -18.85 10.52 -8.40
N ILE A 175 -18.27 9.34 -8.64
CA ILE A 175 -18.53 8.53 -9.83
C ILE A 175 -20.01 8.19 -9.92
N LYS A 176 -20.62 7.66 -8.84
CA LYS A 176 -22.05 7.27 -8.80
C LYS A 176 -23.01 8.44 -9.03
N THR A 177 -22.61 9.65 -8.63
CA THR A 177 -23.44 10.86 -8.72
C THR A 177 -23.10 11.76 -9.91
N GLY A 178 -22.19 11.33 -10.79
CA GLY A 178 -21.76 12.11 -11.95
C GLY A 178 -20.98 13.40 -11.63
N GLN A 179 -20.43 13.51 -10.40
CA GLN A 179 -19.65 14.65 -9.97
C GLN A 179 -18.19 14.52 -10.44
N ASN A 180 -17.51 15.66 -10.62
CA ASN A 180 -16.11 15.67 -11.02
C ASN A 180 -15.20 15.06 -9.92
N PHE A 181 -14.40 14.06 -10.27
CA PHE A 181 -13.47 13.35 -9.39
C PHE A 181 -12.05 13.24 -9.98
N LYS A 182 -11.86 13.60 -11.26
CA LYS A 182 -10.57 13.37 -11.96
C LYS A 182 -9.39 14.10 -11.30
N HIS A 183 -9.63 15.25 -10.68
CA HIS A 183 -8.60 16.01 -9.95
C HIS A 183 -8.07 15.29 -8.69
N MET A 184 -8.74 14.24 -8.23
CA MET A 184 -8.33 13.43 -7.08
C MET A 184 -7.46 12.23 -7.48
N LEU A 185 -7.37 11.96 -8.78
CA LEU A 185 -6.69 10.80 -9.35
C LEU A 185 -5.37 11.18 -10.01
N PRO A 186 -4.36 10.30 -9.97
CA PRO A 186 -3.19 10.44 -10.82
C PRO A 186 -3.60 10.51 -12.30
N GLN A 187 -3.03 11.43 -13.07
CA GLN A 187 -3.38 11.62 -14.47
C GLN A 187 -3.28 10.32 -15.30
N ALA A 188 -2.29 9.51 -14.98
CA ALA A 188 -2.08 8.19 -15.58
C ALA A 188 -3.27 7.22 -15.45
N THR A 189 -4.21 7.48 -14.52
CA THR A 189 -5.37 6.61 -14.28
C THR A 189 -6.63 7.04 -15.02
N HIS A 190 -6.66 8.24 -15.61
CA HIS A 190 -7.87 8.84 -16.18
C HIS A 190 -8.49 8.04 -17.35
N SER A 191 -7.67 7.26 -18.08
CA SER A 191 -8.16 6.41 -19.17
C SER A 191 -8.86 5.12 -18.71
N PHE A 192 -8.69 4.76 -17.42
CA PHE A 192 -9.27 3.53 -16.85
C PHE A 192 -10.55 3.80 -16.06
N ILE A 193 -10.81 5.06 -15.70
CA ILE A 193 -11.92 5.46 -14.83
C ILE A 193 -12.69 6.58 -15.54
N ASN A 194 -13.79 6.22 -16.19
CA ASN A 194 -14.71 7.13 -16.90
C ASN A 194 -15.96 7.39 -16.08
#